data_d766ee35c73371e05183657f7b9f9a26
#
_entry.id   d766ee35c73371e05183657f7b9f9a26
#
_cell.length_a   1.000
_cell.length_b   1.000
_cell.length_c   1.000
_cell.angle_alpha   90.00
_cell.angle_beta   90.00
_cell.angle_gamma   90.00
#
_symmetry.space_group_name_H-M   'P 1'
#
loop_
_entity.id
_entity.type
_entity.pdbx_description
1 polymer ?
#
loop_
_entity_poly.entity_id
_entity_poly.type
_entity_poly.pdbx_seq_one_letter_code
_entity_poly.pdbx_strand_id
1 'polypeptide(L)'
;MGKSKNSRSRRRPKKDYSKLIALCAVAFILVTTAVLLTVLPASLRQSGPSEINNTPGATIQNTNQTPSGGETDANSPTPTPYQETEILIQLMGDVLLHDTTTLRGGLQSDGTYDFNSYLDIISQSINGDLAIANIESPVDANGDGSGMSGYPRFNVPRAIVAALKNAGINLALTANNHALDKGYTGLKNTIAALKEMDMDYYGTFTSQEENDAYKIIDVKGIKIGLLAYTDSVNGLMSLIPEESQDYCINLIGLNSNSDLNRMKE
;
A
#
# COMPACT_ATOMS: atom_id res chain seq x y z
N MET A 1 36.91 -15.64 -66.95
CA MET A 1 37.48 -14.44 -66.34
C MET A 1 36.35 -13.50 -65.91
N GLY A 2 35.92 -13.54 -64.69
CA GLY A 2 34.88 -12.69 -64.14
C GLY A 2 35.38 -11.98 -62.90
N LYS A 3 35.58 -10.64 -62.98
CA LYS A 3 36.06 -9.79 -61.91
C LYS A 3 34.94 -9.50 -60.93
N SER A 4 35.06 -10.00 -59.66
CA SER A 4 34.25 -9.62 -58.51
C SER A 4 34.47 -8.16 -58.14
N LYS A 5 33.40 -7.35 -58.11
CA LYS A 5 33.42 -5.98 -57.62
C LYS A 5 33.09 -6.00 -56.12
N ASN A 6 34.08 -5.79 -55.26
CA ASN A 6 33.92 -5.60 -53.83
C ASN A 6 33.31 -4.18 -53.57
N SER A 7 32.03 -4.12 -53.18
CA SER A 7 31.37 -2.89 -52.73
C SER A 7 31.71 -2.62 -51.27
N ARG A 8 32.62 -1.73 -50.95
CA ARG A 8 32.86 -1.25 -49.56
C ARG A 8 31.72 -0.32 -49.15
N SER A 9 30.85 -0.78 -48.28
CA SER A 9 29.85 0.02 -47.57
C SER A 9 30.56 1.03 -46.66
N ARG A 10 30.45 2.34 -47.00
CA ARG A 10 30.93 3.44 -46.14
C ARG A 10 29.94 3.59 -44.97
N ARG A 11 30.31 3.12 -43.75
CA ARG A 11 29.59 3.41 -42.52
C ARG A 11 29.69 4.91 -42.23
N ARG A 12 28.54 5.61 -42.12
CA ARG A 12 28.47 6.98 -41.64
C ARG A 12 28.92 7.04 -40.18
N PRO A 13 29.74 8.05 -39.78
CA PRO A 13 30.11 8.20 -38.37
C PRO A 13 28.87 8.45 -37.51
N LYS A 14 28.75 7.76 -36.39
CA LYS A 14 27.70 8.03 -35.38
C LYS A 14 28.00 9.37 -34.73
N LYS A 15 27.04 10.29 -34.78
CA LYS A 15 27.15 11.57 -34.07
C LYS A 15 27.13 11.30 -32.57
N ASP A 16 28.11 11.80 -31.86
CA ASP A 16 28.19 11.70 -30.40
C ASP A 16 27.37 12.85 -29.77
N TYR A 17 26.28 12.52 -29.15
CA TYR A 17 25.38 13.46 -28.47
C TYR A 17 25.60 13.51 -26.93
N SER A 18 26.65 12.86 -26.41
CA SER A 18 26.90 12.77 -24.98
C SER A 18 26.97 14.11 -24.26
N LYS A 19 27.64 15.09 -24.89
CA LYS A 19 27.75 16.46 -24.35
C LYS A 19 26.41 17.22 -24.36
N LEU A 20 25.58 17.00 -25.37
CA LEU A 20 24.25 17.62 -25.44
C LEU A 20 23.31 17.04 -24.39
N ILE A 21 23.34 15.73 -24.18
CA ILE A 21 22.55 15.03 -23.13
C ILE A 21 22.96 15.51 -21.75
N ALA A 22 24.26 15.64 -21.48
CA ALA A 22 24.76 16.15 -20.19
C ALA A 22 24.32 17.62 -19.96
N LEU A 23 24.35 18.46 -20.97
CA LEU A 23 23.91 19.86 -20.87
C LEU A 23 22.39 19.95 -20.57
N CYS A 24 21.58 19.14 -21.25
CA CYS A 24 20.13 19.08 -21.00
C CYS A 24 19.81 18.59 -19.61
N ALA A 25 20.54 17.59 -19.08
CA ALA A 25 20.35 17.09 -17.72
C ALA A 25 20.65 18.15 -16.65
N VAL A 26 21.74 18.90 -16.81
CA VAL A 26 22.09 20.02 -15.90
C VAL A 26 21.05 21.13 -15.97
N ALA A 27 20.58 21.50 -17.16
CA ALA A 27 19.53 22.50 -17.31
C ALA A 27 18.22 22.07 -16.66
N PHE A 28 17.84 20.80 -16.78
CA PHE A 28 16.65 20.25 -16.14
C PHE A 28 16.73 20.31 -14.62
N ILE A 29 17.87 19.93 -14.02
CA ILE A 29 18.10 20.01 -12.58
C ILE A 29 18.01 21.46 -12.09
N LEU A 30 18.59 22.40 -12.80
CA LEU A 30 18.53 23.83 -12.41
C LEU A 30 17.11 24.39 -12.47
N VAL A 31 16.32 24.02 -13.47
CA VAL A 31 14.91 24.44 -13.57
C VAL A 31 14.06 23.82 -12.47
N THR A 32 14.23 22.54 -12.19
CA THR A 32 13.45 21.87 -11.13
C THR A 32 13.78 22.42 -9.74
N THR A 33 15.04 22.72 -9.44
CA THR A 33 15.44 23.37 -8.18
C THR A 33 14.91 24.78 -8.06
N ALA A 34 14.91 25.57 -9.13
CA ALA A 34 14.34 26.92 -9.13
C ALA A 34 12.83 26.91 -8.90
N VAL A 35 12.08 25.97 -9.53
CA VAL A 35 10.64 25.82 -9.33
C VAL A 35 10.34 25.36 -7.89
N LEU A 36 11.12 24.43 -7.33
CA LEU A 36 10.95 23.98 -5.96
C LEU A 36 11.13 25.11 -4.96
N LEU A 37 12.12 26.00 -5.17
CA LEU A 37 12.37 27.16 -4.30
C LEU A 37 11.30 28.25 -4.39
N THR A 38 10.55 28.34 -5.49
CA THR A 38 9.48 29.34 -5.66
C THR A 38 8.12 28.86 -5.18
N VAL A 39 7.87 27.54 -5.14
CA VAL A 39 6.57 26.95 -4.78
C VAL A 39 6.48 26.59 -3.29
N LEU A 40 7.60 26.49 -2.57
CA LEU A 40 7.59 26.22 -1.13
C LEU A 40 6.98 27.41 -0.35
N PRO A 41 5.93 27.18 0.46
CA PRO A 41 5.34 28.24 1.27
C PRO A 41 6.36 28.80 2.26
N ALA A 42 6.27 30.12 2.53
CA ALA A 42 7.22 30.86 3.34
C ALA A 42 7.40 30.27 4.78
N SER A 43 6.43 29.52 5.27
CA SER A 43 6.47 28.82 6.56
C SER A 43 7.54 27.73 6.68
N LEU A 44 8.03 27.20 5.55
CA LEU A 44 9.09 26.17 5.54
C LEU A 44 10.50 26.75 5.39
N ARG A 45 10.64 28.07 5.23
CA ARG A 45 11.94 28.75 5.08
C ARG A 45 12.60 29.15 6.41
N GLN A 46 11.90 29.01 7.54
CA GLN A 46 12.40 29.36 8.87
C GLN A 46 12.15 28.21 9.86
N SER A 47 12.93 27.16 9.78
CA SER A 47 13.10 26.23 10.90
C SER A 47 14.60 26.06 11.15
N GLY A 48 15.17 27.03 11.82
CA GLY A 48 16.32 26.81 12.68
C GLY A 48 15.85 26.02 13.91
N PRO A 49 16.76 25.35 14.66
CA PRO A 49 16.39 24.56 15.81
C PRO A 49 15.68 25.43 16.84
N SER A 50 14.38 25.23 17.05
CA SER A 50 13.63 25.84 18.13
C SER A 50 14.01 25.13 19.43
N GLU A 51 14.59 25.87 20.37
CA GLU A 51 14.78 25.43 21.75
C GLU A 51 13.41 25.02 22.31
N ILE A 52 13.35 23.83 22.88
CA ILE A 52 12.19 23.34 23.62
C ILE A 52 12.16 24.11 24.95
N ASN A 53 11.38 25.17 25.02
CA ASN A 53 11.04 25.80 26.28
C ASN A 53 10.09 24.89 27.08
N ASN A 54 10.66 24.16 28.01
CA ASN A 54 9.92 23.49 29.08
C ASN A 54 9.25 24.53 29.98
N THR A 55 8.00 24.83 29.73
CA THR A 55 7.16 25.54 30.69
C THR A 55 6.69 24.55 31.76
N PRO A 56 6.94 24.76 33.06
CA PRO A 56 6.49 23.86 34.11
C PRO A 56 4.97 23.86 34.18
N GLY A 57 4.41 22.63 34.33
CA GLY A 57 2.99 22.38 34.36
C GLY A 57 2.18 23.23 35.35
N ALA A 58 0.98 23.57 34.92
CA ALA A 58 -0.05 24.12 35.75
C ALA A 58 -0.39 23.11 36.86
N THR A 59 -0.03 23.46 38.09
CA THR A 59 -0.45 22.72 39.29
C THR A 59 -1.94 22.94 39.50
N ILE A 60 -2.72 21.88 39.26
CA ILE A 60 -4.14 21.84 39.65
C ILE A 60 -4.16 21.78 41.17
N GLN A 61 -4.48 22.90 41.82
CA GLN A 61 -4.78 22.89 43.24
C GLN A 61 -6.09 22.15 43.50
N ASN A 62 -5.95 20.98 44.11
CA ASN A 62 -7.06 20.19 44.61
C ASN A 62 -7.57 20.85 45.90
N THR A 63 -8.64 21.63 45.82
CA THR A 63 -9.33 22.13 47.01
C THR A 63 -10.17 21.00 47.60
N ASN A 64 -9.60 20.26 48.55
CA ASN A 64 -10.35 19.34 49.40
C ASN A 64 -11.32 20.15 50.29
N GLN A 65 -12.58 20.24 49.90
CA GLN A 65 -13.67 20.47 50.85
C GLN A 65 -14.17 19.14 51.33
N THR A 66 -13.96 18.86 52.59
CA THR A 66 -14.49 17.70 53.28
C THR A 66 -15.97 17.91 53.58
N PRO A 67 -16.90 17.12 53.02
CA PRO A 67 -18.26 17.00 53.56
C PRO A 67 -18.23 16.02 54.70
N SER A 68 -18.63 16.46 55.85
CA SER A 68 -18.88 15.64 57.06
C SER A 68 -20.07 14.75 56.83
N GLY A 69 -19.91 13.44 57.13
CA GLY A 69 -20.96 12.54 57.55
C GLY A 69 -21.86 11.94 56.43
N GLY A 70 -21.51 10.77 55.94
CA GLY A 70 -22.36 9.87 55.16
C GLY A 70 -21.82 8.46 55.31
N GLU A 71 -22.67 7.54 55.70
CA GLU A 71 -22.40 6.11 55.96
C GLU A 71 -21.56 5.49 54.83
N THR A 72 -20.46 4.84 55.19
CA THR A 72 -19.64 4.04 54.27
C THR A 72 -20.38 2.75 53.90
N ASP A 73 -20.93 2.74 52.70
CA ASP A 73 -21.40 1.51 52.04
C ASP A 73 -20.17 0.65 51.79
N ALA A 74 -19.96 -0.36 52.65
CA ALA A 74 -18.80 -1.25 52.65
C ALA A 74 -18.80 -2.23 51.45
N ASN A 75 -19.65 -2.03 50.44
CA ASN A 75 -19.87 -2.94 49.34
C ASN A 75 -19.62 -2.31 47.93
N SER A 76 -18.92 -1.20 47.89
CA SER A 76 -18.50 -0.66 46.59
C SER A 76 -17.32 -1.50 46.05
N PRO A 77 -17.42 -2.10 44.84
CA PRO A 77 -16.31 -2.88 44.30
C PRO A 77 -15.11 -1.98 44.13
N THR A 78 -13.98 -2.36 44.70
CA THR A 78 -12.70 -1.68 44.47
C THR A 78 -12.47 -1.60 42.96
N PRO A 79 -12.25 -0.44 42.37
CA PRO A 79 -12.00 -0.34 40.95
C PRO A 79 -10.78 -1.19 40.61
N THR A 80 -10.94 -2.14 39.70
CA THR A 80 -9.83 -2.94 39.16
C THR A 80 -8.86 -1.94 38.51
N PRO A 81 -7.54 -2.01 38.81
CA PRO A 81 -6.58 -1.13 38.19
C PRO A 81 -6.69 -1.23 36.66
N TYR A 82 -6.80 -0.08 35.99
CA TYR A 82 -6.76 -0.02 34.54
C TYR A 82 -5.41 -0.56 34.07
N GLN A 83 -5.45 -1.60 33.25
CA GLN A 83 -4.26 -2.18 32.64
C GLN A 83 -4.14 -1.66 31.22
N GLU A 84 -3.10 -0.88 30.95
CA GLU A 84 -2.80 -0.40 29.61
C GLU A 84 -2.40 -1.58 28.71
N THR A 85 -2.98 -1.62 27.51
CA THR A 85 -2.61 -2.57 26.49
C THR A 85 -2.02 -1.81 25.29
N GLU A 86 -0.78 -2.10 24.95
CA GLU A 86 -0.12 -1.55 23.77
C GLU A 86 -0.17 -2.53 22.62
N ILE A 87 -0.45 -2.01 21.44
CA ILE A 87 -0.37 -2.74 20.17
C ILE A 87 0.55 -2.01 19.20
N LEU A 88 1.31 -2.76 18.41
CA LEU A 88 2.14 -2.24 17.35
C LEU A 88 1.50 -2.55 16.00
N ILE A 89 1.12 -1.50 15.26
CA ILE A 89 0.63 -1.62 13.88
C ILE A 89 1.76 -1.19 12.95
N GLN A 90 2.13 -2.06 12.01
CA GLN A 90 3.12 -1.77 10.97
C GLN A 90 2.45 -1.69 9.61
N LEU A 91 2.74 -0.62 8.88
CA LEU A 91 2.23 -0.38 7.53
C LEU A 91 3.40 -0.43 6.56
N MET A 92 3.26 -1.24 5.51
CA MET A 92 4.17 -1.28 4.37
C MET A 92 3.50 -0.61 3.16
N GLY A 93 4.31 -0.10 2.25
CA GLY A 93 3.84 0.44 0.98
C GLY A 93 3.41 -0.63 -0.01
N ASP A 94 3.58 -0.31 -1.30
CA ASP A 94 3.09 -1.11 -2.41
C ASP A 94 3.96 -2.34 -2.67
N VAL A 95 3.31 -3.48 -2.78
CA VAL A 95 3.90 -4.72 -3.27
C VAL A 95 3.58 -4.81 -4.76
N LEU A 96 4.57 -4.43 -5.58
CA LEU A 96 4.43 -4.30 -7.03
C LEU A 96 5.59 -5.01 -7.74
N LEU A 97 5.29 -6.08 -8.50
CA LEU A 97 6.30 -6.86 -9.20
C LEU A 97 6.40 -6.44 -10.67
N HIS A 98 7.44 -5.68 -11.01
CA HIS A 98 7.77 -5.36 -12.39
C HIS A 98 8.38 -6.57 -13.12
N ASP A 99 7.99 -6.79 -14.39
CA ASP A 99 8.33 -7.98 -15.17
C ASP A 99 9.82 -8.18 -15.45
N THR A 100 10.55 -7.07 -15.68
CA THR A 100 11.95 -7.12 -16.10
C THR A 100 12.94 -7.42 -14.98
N THR A 101 12.56 -7.17 -13.74
CA THR A 101 13.46 -7.30 -12.57
C THR A 101 12.87 -8.19 -11.48
N THR A 102 11.79 -7.75 -10.84
CA THR A 102 11.25 -8.42 -9.66
C THR A 102 10.46 -9.67 -9.99
N LEU A 103 9.54 -9.62 -10.98
CA LEU A 103 8.74 -10.78 -11.35
C LEU A 103 9.63 -11.92 -11.90
N ARG A 104 10.52 -11.61 -12.85
CA ARG A 104 11.44 -12.60 -13.44
C ARG A 104 12.49 -13.08 -12.46
N GLY A 105 12.92 -12.23 -11.53
CA GLY A 105 13.88 -12.62 -10.52
C GLY A 105 13.36 -13.65 -9.52
N GLY A 106 12.03 -13.71 -9.32
CA GLY A 106 11.40 -14.76 -8.52
C GLY A 106 11.23 -16.09 -9.25
N LEU A 107 11.36 -16.13 -10.60
CA LEU A 107 11.18 -17.35 -11.39
C LEU A 107 12.33 -18.33 -11.18
N GLN A 108 11.99 -19.55 -10.75
CA GLN A 108 12.95 -20.64 -10.51
C GLN A 108 13.18 -21.47 -11.78
N SER A 109 14.22 -22.28 -11.77
CA SER A 109 14.59 -23.12 -12.92
C SER A 109 13.57 -24.21 -13.28
N ASP A 110 12.69 -24.56 -12.34
CA ASP A 110 11.60 -25.52 -12.53
C ASP A 110 10.29 -24.86 -12.99
N GLY A 111 10.30 -23.54 -13.20
CA GLY A 111 9.14 -22.77 -13.63
C GLY A 111 8.25 -22.26 -12.47
N THR A 112 8.55 -22.59 -11.25
CA THR A 112 7.87 -22.04 -10.06
C THR A 112 8.37 -20.63 -9.73
N TYR A 113 7.74 -19.98 -8.76
CA TYR A 113 8.17 -18.66 -8.25
C TYR A 113 8.50 -18.72 -6.78
N ASP A 114 9.54 -18.00 -6.36
CA ASP A 114 9.90 -17.77 -4.97
C ASP A 114 10.37 -16.31 -4.78
N PHE A 115 9.77 -15.61 -3.80
CA PHE A 115 10.09 -14.22 -3.46
C PHE A 115 10.57 -14.06 -2.02
N ASN A 116 10.78 -15.15 -1.27
CA ASN A 116 11.18 -15.05 0.14
C ASN A 116 12.46 -14.23 0.30
N SER A 117 13.46 -14.46 -0.56
CA SER A 117 14.75 -13.74 -0.50
C SER A 117 14.63 -12.22 -0.69
N TYR A 118 13.58 -11.74 -1.36
CA TYR A 118 13.32 -10.30 -1.51
C TYR A 118 12.87 -9.64 -0.20
N LEU A 119 12.29 -10.42 0.69
CA LEU A 119 11.73 -9.95 1.95
C LEU A 119 12.62 -10.27 3.16
N ASP A 120 13.72 -11.02 2.98
CA ASP A 120 14.59 -11.47 4.07
C ASP A 120 15.08 -10.34 4.98
N ILE A 121 15.43 -9.17 4.40
CA ILE A 121 15.92 -8.03 5.18
C ILE A 121 14.76 -7.36 5.92
N ILE A 122 13.64 -7.17 5.22
CA ILE A 122 12.46 -6.48 5.77
C ILE A 122 11.81 -7.32 6.86
N SER A 123 11.72 -8.64 6.67
CA SER A 123 11.10 -9.57 7.63
C SER A 123 11.67 -9.45 9.04
N GLN A 124 12.98 -9.15 9.16
CA GLN A 124 13.65 -8.95 10.44
C GLN A 124 13.11 -7.73 11.24
N SER A 125 12.42 -6.80 10.55
CA SER A 125 11.84 -5.61 11.13
C SER A 125 10.31 -5.70 11.28
N ILE A 126 9.69 -6.76 10.73
CA ILE A 126 8.24 -6.98 10.85
C ILE A 126 7.97 -7.78 12.12
N ASN A 127 7.57 -7.06 13.16
CA ASN A 127 7.26 -7.61 14.49
C ASN A 127 5.99 -6.98 15.09
N GLY A 128 5.19 -6.32 14.26
CA GLY A 128 3.91 -5.71 14.66
C GLY A 128 2.87 -6.76 15.01
N ASP A 129 1.97 -6.40 15.90
CA ASP A 129 0.77 -7.20 16.21
C ASP A 129 -0.20 -7.24 15.03
N LEU A 130 -0.18 -6.19 14.19
CA LEU A 130 -0.86 -6.09 12.92
C LEU A 130 0.09 -5.49 11.88
N ALA A 131 0.49 -6.27 10.88
CA ALA A 131 1.35 -5.84 9.80
C ALA A 131 0.59 -5.88 8.47
N ILE A 132 0.52 -4.73 7.80
CA ILE A 132 -0.35 -4.47 6.65
C ILE A 132 0.51 -4.09 5.44
N ALA A 133 0.20 -4.64 4.25
CA ALA A 133 0.80 -4.26 2.98
C ALA A 133 -0.25 -3.99 1.91
N ASN A 134 0.00 -3.05 0.99
CA ASN A 134 -0.82 -2.85 -0.20
C ASN A 134 -0.36 -3.81 -1.30
N ILE A 135 -1.19 -4.78 -1.68
CA ILE A 135 -0.93 -5.65 -2.85
C ILE A 135 -1.44 -4.94 -4.09
N GLU A 136 -0.55 -4.20 -4.78
CA GLU A 136 -0.91 -3.32 -5.90
C GLU A 136 -0.92 -4.07 -7.24
N SER A 137 -1.55 -5.24 -7.26
CA SER A 137 -1.66 -6.07 -8.46
C SER A 137 -2.65 -7.21 -8.26
N PRO A 138 -3.32 -7.69 -9.34
CA PRO A 138 -4.00 -8.97 -9.31
C PRO A 138 -3.01 -10.11 -9.03
N VAL A 139 -3.45 -11.08 -8.22
CA VAL A 139 -2.70 -12.29 -7.88
C VAL A 139 -3.31 -13.47 -8.59
N ASP A 140 -2.52 -14.18 -9.39
CA ASP A 140 -2.94 -15.38 -10.15
C ASP A 140 -4.30 -15.20 -10.85
N ALA A 141 -4.39 -14.13 -11.63
CA ALA A 141 -5.66 -13.68 -12.21
C ALA A 141 -6.36 -14.71 -13.11
N ASN A 142 -5.63 -15.68 -13.65
CA ASN A 142 -6.18 -16.79 -14.42
C ASN A 142 -6.59 -17.98 -13.53
N GLY A 143 -6.11 -18.03 -12.28
CA GLY A 143 -6.39 -19.11 -11.34
C GLY A 143 -5.64 -20.41 -11.58
N ASP A 144 -4.73 -20.46 -12.55
CA ASP A 144 -3.97 -21.65 -12.97
C ASP A 144 -2.45 -21.44 -12.94
N GLY A 145 -2.00 -20.34 -12.37
CA GLY A 145 -0.56 -19.98 -12.29
C GLY A 145 0.01 -19.46 -13.61
N SER A 146 -0.80 -19.21 -14.63
CA SER A 146 -0.36 -18.73 -15.93
C SER A 146 -0.57 -17.24 -16.15
N GLY A 147 -0.01 -16.70 -17.24
CA GLY A 147 -0.26 -15.34 -17.69
C GLY A 147 0.32 -14.26 -16.80
N MET A 148 1.40 -14.56 -16.08
CA MET A 148 2.10 -13.59 -15.23
C MET A 148 2.63 -12.44 -16.06
N SER A 149 2.45 -11.21 -15.56
CA SER A 149 2.85 -9.97 -16.24
C SER A 149 3.14 -8.85 -15.26
N GLY A 150 4.08 -7.97 -15.63
CA GLY A 150 4.33 -6.70 -14.97
C GLY A 150 3.57 -5.55 -15.63
N TYR A 151 4.21 -4.36 -15.62
CA TYR A 151 3.64 -3.15 -16.22
C TYR A 151 3.30 -3.35 -17.70
N PRO A 152 2.21 -2.76 -18.24
CA PRO A 152 1.26 -1.85 -17.57
C PRO A 152 0.06 -2.55 -16.92
N ARG A 153 -0.11 -3.85 -17.07
CA ARG A 153 -1.20 -4.63 -16.50
C ARG A 153 -0.66 -5.83 -15.77
N PHE A 154 -0.63 -5.69 -14.47
CA PHE A 154 -0.01 -6.67 -13.59
C PHE A 154 -0.83 -7.95 -13.45
N ASN A 155 -0.14 -9.06 -13.27
CA ASN A 155 -0.64 -10.34 -12.78
C ASN A 155 0.53 -11.06 -12.13
N VAL A 156 0.52 -11.18 -10.81
CA VAL A 156 1.64 -11.73 -10.05
C VAL A 156 1.34 -13.13 -9.51
N PRO A 157 2.34 -14.00 -9.35
CA PRO A 157 2.12 -15.34 -8.85
C PRO A 157 1.77 -15.36 -7.36
N ARG A 158 1.02 -16.37 -6.92
CA ARG A 158 0.64 -16.59 -5.51
C ARG A 158 1.83 -16.66 -4.57
N ALA A 159 3.01 -17.03 -5.07
CA ALA A 159 4.25 -17.08 -4.30
C ALA A 159 4.59 -15.76 -3.60
N ILE A 160 4.14 -14.59 -4.13
CA ILE A 160 4.34 -13.32 -3.45
C ILE A 160 3.52 -13.23 -2.16
N VAL A 161 2.29 -13.75 -2.15
CA VAL A 161 1.43 -13.77 -0.96
C VAL A 161 2.05 -14.68 0.10
N ALA A 162 2.57 -15.86 -0.31
CA ALA A 162 3.29 -16.75 0.60
C ALA A 162 4.52 -16.08 1.21
N ALA A 163 5.32 -15.38 0.40
CA ALA A 163 6.51 -14.68 0.86
C ALA A 163 6.15 -13.53 1.84
N LEU A 164 5.09 -12.77 1.57
CA LEU A 164 4.59 -11.72 2.47
C LEU A 164 4.16 -12.32 3.82
N LYS A 165 3.41 -13.41 3.79
CA LYS A 165 2.98 -14.12 5.01
C LYS A 165 4.18 -14.64 5.81
N ASN A 166 5.15 -15.25 5.14
CA ASN A 166 6.40 -15.70 5.77
C ASN A 166 7.21 -14.54 6.37
N ALA A 167 7.13 -13.36 5.77
CA ALA A 167 7.77 -12.15 6.29
C ALA A 167 7.03 -11.54 7.49
N GLY A 168 5.81 -12.01 7.82
CA GLY A 168 5.04 -11.51 8.96
C GLY A 168 3.89 -10.58 8.60
N ILE A 169 3.62 -10.33 7.32
CA ILE A 169 2.42 -9.59 6.88
C ILE A 169 1.19 -10.46 7.11
N ASN A 170 0.17 -9.90 7.75
CA ASN A 170 -1.05 -10.61 8.08
C ASN A 170 -2.32 -10.00 7.47
N LEU A 171 -2.22 -8.80 6.88
CA LEU A 171 -3.33 -8.16 6.18
C LEU A 171 -2.88 -7.53 4.85
N ALA A 172 -3.64 -7.80 3.79
CA ALA A 172 -3.49 -7.20 2.47
C ALA A 172 -4.53 -6.09 2.23
N LEU A 173 -4.11 -4.88 1.88
CA LEU A 173 -5.00 -3.91 1.25
C LEU A 173 -5.05 -4.18 -0.24
N THR A 174 -6.27 -4.16 -0.81
CA THR A 174 -6.52 -4.51 -2.21
C THR A 174 -7.23 -3.43 -3.01
N ALA A 175 -7.67 -2.33 -2.36
CA ALA A 175 -8.22 -1.17 -3.04
C ALA A 175 -7.08 -0.28 -3.56
N ASN A 176 -6.74 -0.41 -4.84
CA ASN A 176 -5.72 0.37 -5.52
C ASN A 176 -6.04 0.49 -7.01
N ASN A 177 -5.28 1.34 -7.72
CA ASN A 177 -5.51 1.62 -9.13
C ASN A 177 -5.22 0.41 -10.06
N HIS A 178 -4.48 -0.60 -9.61
CA HIS A 178 -4.18 -1.82 -10.35
C HIS A 178 -5.09 -3.01 -10.02
N ALA A 179 -6.00 -2.88 -9.05
CA ALA A 179 -6.89 -3.95 -8.63
C ALA A 179 -7.70 -4.59 -9.78
N LEU A 180 -8.01 -3.81 -10.83
CA LEU A 180 -8.79 -4.24 -11.98
C LEU A 180 -7.96 -4.53 -13.23
N ASP A 181 -6.65 -4.64 -13.17
CA ASP A 181 -5.78 -4.85 -14.34
C ASP A 181 -6.14 -6.10 -15.16
N LYS A 182 -6.73 -7.09 -14.53
CA LYS A 182 -7.22 -8.33 -15.16
C LYS A 182 -8.75 -8.47 -15.09
N GLY A 183 -9.45 -7.37 -14.92
CA GLY A 183 -10.91 -7.31 -14.88
C GLY A 183 -11.53 -8.09 -13.72
N TYR A 184 -12.82 -8.38 -13.82
CA TYR A 184 -13.58 -8.99 -12.72
C TYR A 184 -13.11 -10.41 -12.37
N THR A 185 -12.74 -11.21 -13.36
CA THR A 185 -12.18 -12.55 -13.12
C THR A 185 -10.87 -12.46 -12.34
N GLY A 186 -9.97 -11.52 -12.72
CA GLY A 186 -8.72 -11.26 -12.01
C GLY A 186 -8.95 -10.85 -10.57
N LEU A 187 -9.91 -9.94 -10.31
CA LEU A 187 -10.28 -9.53 -8.96
C LEU A 187 -10.74 -10.73 -8.12
N LYS A 188 -11.67 -11.54 -8.63
CA LYS A 188 -12.17 -12.72 -7.91
C LYS A 188 -11.08 -13.75 -7.62
N ASN A 189 -10.21 -14.03 -8.60
CA ASN A 189 -9.12 -14.98 -8.42
C ASN A 189 -8.05 -14.44 -7.43
N THR A 190 -7.82 -13.12 -7.40
CA THR A 190 -6.99 -12.48 -6.37
C THR A 190 -7.54 -12.75 -4.98
N ILE A 191 -8.84 -12.50 -4.77
CA ILE A 191 -9.50 -12.77 -3.49
C ILE A 191 -9.42 -14.26 -3.14
N ALA A 192 -9.64 -15.15 -4.10
CA ALA A 192 -9.52 -16.59 -3.89
C ALA A 192 -8.09 -16.99 -3.47
N ALA A 193 -7.07 -16.43 -4.15
CA ALA A 193 -5.67 -16.69 -3.82
C ALA A 193 -5.29 -16.22 -2.41
N LEU A 194 -5.80 -15.06 -1.98
CA LEU A 194 -5.57 -14.55 -0.63
C LEU A 194 -6.24 -15.44 0.42
N LYS A 195 -7.50 -15.86 0.18
CA LYS A 195 -8.25 -16.78 1.06
C LYS A 195 -7.56 -18.14 1.18
N GLU A 196 -7.10 -18.73 0.09
CA GLU A 196 -6.38 -20.02 0.11
C GLU A 196 -5.08 -19.95 0.90
N MET A 197 -4.41 -18.80 0.86
CA MET A 197 -3.18 -18.55 1.60
C MET A 197 -3.44 -18.10 3.05
N ASP A 198 -4.70 -18.07 3.49
CA ASP A 198 -5.09 -17.58 4.80
C ASP A 198 -4.51 -16.18 5.09
N MET A 199 -4.52 -15.31 4.08
CA MET A 199 -4.15 -13.90 4.15
C MET A 199 -5.42 -13.07 4.29
N ASP A 200 -5.55 -12.36 5.41
CA ASP A 200 -6.61 -11.36 5.56
C ASP A 200 -6.49 -10.27 4.49
N TYR A 201 -7.63 -9.75 4.04
CA TYR A 201 -7.63 -8.69 3.03
C TYR A 201 -8.79 -7.72 3.24
N TYR A 202 -8.70 -6.52 2.65
CA TYR A 202 -9.78 -5.54 2.63
C TYR A 202 -9.61 -4.54 1.48
N GLY A 203 -10.77 -4.11 0.90
CA GLY A 203 -10.84 -3.09 -0.14
C GLY A 203 -11.41 -3.56 -1.47
N THR A 204 -11.40 -4.88 -1.75
CA THR A 204 -12.09 -5.50 -2.89
C THR A 204 -12.99 -6.64 -2.40
N PHE A 205 -14.10 -6.91 -3.11
CA PHE A 205 -15.15 -7.79 -2.63
C PHE A 205 -15.77 -8.62 -3.77
N THR A 206 -16.37 -9.75 -3.42
CA THR A 206 -17.07 -10.64 -4.36
C THR A 206 -18.59 -10.50 -4.29
N SER A 207 -19.12 -9.83 -3.29
CA SER A 207 -20.55 -9.56 -3.12
C SER A 207 -20.80 -8.24 -2.40
N GLN A 208 -22.02 -7.73 -2.53
CA GLN A 208 -22.49 -6.55 -1.80
C GLN A 208 -22.42 -6.78 -0.28
N GLU A 209 -22.80 -7.96 0.18
CA GLU A 209 -22.76 -8.32 1.60
C GLU A 209 -21.33 -8.24 2.19
N GLU A 210 -20.32 -8.69 1.44
CA GLU A 210 -18.91 -8.54 1.84
C GLU A 210 -18.49 -7.06 1.92
N ASN A 211 -18.96 -6.22 0.99
CA ASN A 211 -18.65 -4.79 0.96
C ASN A 211 -19.32 -4.04 2.12
N ASP A 212 -20.57 -4.37 2.44
CA ASP A 212 -21.35 -3.73 3.52
C ASP A 212 -20.84 -4.14 4.91
N ALA A 213 -20.09 -5.23 5.01
CA ALA A 213 -19.54 -5.69 6.27
C ALA A 213 -18.28 -4.87 6.65
N TYR A 214 -18.35 -4.22 7.82
CA TYR A 214 -17.17 -3.53 8.35
C TYR A 214 -16.06 -4.54 8.69
N LYS A 215 -14.84 -4.28 8.24
CA LYS A 215 -13.68 -5.06 8.67
C LYS A 215 -13.21 -4.54 10.02
N ILE A 216 -13.45 -5.33 11.05
CA ILE A 216 -12.97 -5.07 12.41
C ILE A 216 -12.00 -6.18 12.77
N ILE A 217 -10.77 -5.81 13.15
CA ILE A 217 -9.74 -6.73 13.60
C ILE A 217 -9.56 -6.54 15.10
N ASP A 218 -9.58 -7.65 15.84
CA ASP A 218 -9.28 -7.64 17.28
C ASP A 218 -7.79 -7.93 17.47
N VAL A 219 -7.05 -6.97 18.02
CA VAL A 219 -5.63 -7.11 18.34
C VAL A 219 -5.46 -6.95 19.83
N LYS A 220 -5.21 -8.03 20.54
CA LYS A 220 -5.06 -8.04 22.02
C LYS A 220 -6.22 -7.39 22.76
N GLY A 221 -7.45 -7.55 22.28
CA GLY A 221 -8.67 -6.98 22.84
C GLY A 221 -8.98 -5.55 22.38
N ILE A 222 -8.12 -4.93 21.59
CA ILE A 222 -8.37 -3.63 20.95
C ILE A 222 -8.99 -3.87 19.57
N LYS A 223 -10.18 -3.33 19.34
CA LYS A 223 -10.88 -3.42 18.06
C LYS A 223 -10.47 -2.31 17.12
N ILE A 224 -9.94 -2.69 15.96
CA ILE A 224 -9.44 -1.79 14.91
C ILE A 224 -10.37 -1.90 13.72
N GLY A 225 -11.04 -0.79 13.37
CA GLY A 225 -11.79 -0.67 12.12
C GLY A 225 -10.86 -0.32 10.97
N LEU A 226 -11.05 -0.96 9.81
CA LEU A 226 -10.29 -0.70 8.60
C LEU A 226 -11.14 0.00 7.55
N LEU A 227 -10.53 1.01 6.92
CA LEU A 227 -11.04 1.69 5.74
C LEU A 227 -9.96 1.66 4.66
N ALA A 228 -10.29 1.13 3.47
CA ALA A 228 -9.37 1.08 2.33
C ALA A 228 -10.12 1.52 1.07
N TYR A 229 -9.65 2.57 0.43
CA TYR A 229 -10.25 3.17 -0.75
C TYR A 229 -9.19 3.50 -1.79
N THR A 230 -9.59 3.52 -3.06
CA THR A 230 -8.79 4.08 -4.15
C THR A 230 -9.59 5.18 -4.87
N ASP A 231 -8.90 6.16 -5.44
CA ASP A 231 -9.52 7.22 -6.25
C ASP A 231 -9.61 6.85 -7.74
N SER A 232 -8.94 5.78 -8.14
CA SER A 232 -8.85 5.36 -9.53
C SER A 232 -8.71 3.84 -9.66
N VAL A 233 -9.16 3.33 -10.79
CA VAL A 233 -8.92 1.96 -11.26
C VAL A 233 -8.38 1.99 -12.70
N ASN A 234 -7.59 3.00 -13.04
CA ASN A 234 -6.97 3.19 -14.36
C ASN A 234 -7.99 3.14 -15.53
N GLY A 235 -9.24 3.58 -15.28
CA GLY A 235 -10.32 3.56 -16.27
C GLY A 235 -10.86 2.16 -16.59
N LEU A 236 -10.57 1.15 -15.78
CA LEU A 236 -10.91 -0.25 -16.06
C LEU A 236 -12.25 -0.70 -15.46
N MET A 237 -13.04 0.20 -14.86
CA MET A 237 -14.34 -0.15 -14.29
C MET A 237 -15.28 -0.82 -15.32
N SER A 238 -15.18 -0.46 -16.60
CA SER A 238 -15.97 -1.08 -17.68
C SER A 238 -15.66 -2.58 -17.91
N LEU A 239 -14.61 -3.13 -17.31
CA LEU A 239 -14.30 -4.57 -17.32
C LEU A 239 -15.06 -5.34 -16.24
N ILE A 240 -15.81 -4.64 -15.40
CA ILE A 240 -16.62 -5.21 -14.32
C ILE A 240 -18.08 -5.26 -14.79
N PRO A 241 -18.81 -6.36 -14.58
CA PRO A 241 -20.25 -6.43 -14.82
C PRO A 241 -20.97 -5.31 -14.08
N GLU A 242 -21.98 -4.69 -14.73
CA GLU A 242 -22.69 -3.51 -14.20
C GLU A 242 -23.22 -3.76 -12.78
N GLU A 243 -23.78 -4.93 -12.54
CA GLU A 243 -24.33 -5.36 -11.25
C GLU A 243 -23.27 -5.49 -10.14
N SER A 244 -21.99 -5.49 -10.49
CA SER A 244 -20.89 -5.64 -9.53
C SER A 244 -20.07 -4.36 -9.32
N GLN A 245 -20.32 -3.31 -10.11
CA GLN A 245 -19.51 -2.09 -10.07
C GLN A 245 -19.65 -1.32 -8.77
N ASP A 246 -20.81 -1.39 -8.13
CA ASP A 246 -21.11 -0.64 -6.91
C ASP A 246 -20.43 -1.20 -5.66
N TYR A 247 -20.03 -2.50 -5.68
CA TYR A 247 -19.50 -3.16 -4.50
C TYR A 247 -18.12 -3.78 -4.66
N CYS A 248 -17.69 -4.13 -5.89
CA CYS A 248 -16.50 -4.97 -6.06
C CYS A 248 -15.20 -4.33 -5.58
N ILE A 249 -15.15 -3.01 -5.45
CA ILE A 249 -13.99 -2.26 -4.96
C ILE A 249 -14.44 -0.95 -4.31
N ASN A 250 -13.84 -0.59 -3.20
CA ASN A 250 -14.04 0.71 -2.58
C ASN A 250 -13.38 1.82 -3.41
N LEU A 251 -14.17 2.40 -4.31
CA LEU A 251 -13.77 3.53 -5.16
C LEU A 251 -14.35 4.83 -4.62
N ILE A 252 -13.53 5.86 -4.51
CA ILE A 252 -13.96 7.19 -4.06
C ILE A 252 -13.40 8.26 -4.99
N GLY A 253 -14.29 9.07 -5.57
CA GLY A 253 -13.89 10.26 -6.32
C GLY A 253 -13.61 11.42 -5.37
N LEU A 254 -12.34 11.72 -5.09
CA LEU A 254 -11.96 12.81 -4.16
C LEU A 254 -12.55 14.19 -4.51
N ASN A 255 -13.04 14.35 -5.73
CA ASN A 255 -13.70 15.57 -6.19
C ASN A 255 -15.23 15.54 -6.09
N SER A 256 -15.81 14.48 -5.53
CA SER A 256 -17.25 14.27 -5.38
C SER A 256 -17.67 14.38 -3.92
N ASN A 257 -18.55 15.36 -3.62
CA ASN A 257 -19.12 15.48 -2.28
C ASN A 257 -20.00 14.27 -1.90
N SER A 258 -20.59 13.56 -2.88
CA SER A 258 -21.36 12.34 -2.64
C SER A 258 -20.49 11.22 -2.11
N ASP A 259 -19.30 11.03 -2.70
CA ASP A 259 -18.35 9.98 -2.28
C ASP A 259 -17.75 10.28 -0.90
N LEU A 260 -17.43 11.56 -0.63
CA LEU A 260 -16.97 11.98 0.70
C LEU A 260 -18.03 11.79 1.78
N ASN A 261 -19.32 11.89 1.44
CA ASN A 261 -20.40 11.62 2.38
C ASN A 261 -20.56 10.13 2.68
N ARG A 262 -20.37 9.24 1.68
CA ARG A 262 -20.35 7.78 1.89
C ARG A 262 -19.26 7.32 2.86
N MET A 263 -18.14 8.04 2.96
CA MET A 263 -17.11 7.74 3.95
C MET A 263 -17.50 8.11 5.39
N LYS A 264 -18.53 8.92 5.58
CA LYS A 264 -18.94 9.43 6.91
C LYS A 264 -20.07 8.61 7.52
N GLU A 265 -20.75 7.80 6.72
CA GLU A 265 -21.80 6.87 7.12
C GLU A 265 -21.22 5.55 7.60
#